data_8fbf0192b10ab02187c4652299d07007
#
_entry.id   8fbf0192b10ab02187c4652299d07007
#
_cell.length_a   1.000
_cell.length_b   1.000
_cell.length_c   1.000
_cell.angle_alpha   90.00
_cell.angle_beta   90.00
_cell.angle_gamma   90.00
#
_symmetry.space_group_name_H-M   'P 1'
#
loop_
_entity.id
_entity.type
_entity.pdbx_description
1 polymer ?
#
loop_
_entity_poly.entity_id
_entity_poly.type
_entity_poly.pdbx_seq_one_letter_code
_entity_poly.pdbx_strand_id
1 'polypeptide(L)'
;MVKIHRLKGDITPKIASSFKGSIAIDTEATGLKIPERDKLSLIQICGEDGEVYIIQPDRNNYKAPNLVSLLENEKILKIGHFLRFDKNALEYFLKCKMKNIFDTKIASKVVRTYTDQHGLKNLVFEFCNKNLDKRQGSSDWNKDLDELTDKQLEYAAGDVIYLHKIKAQLEKMLVREKRMDLFKRCISFLDTRIELD
;
A
#
# COMPACT_ATOMS: atom_id res chain seq x y z
N MET A 1 7.61 -15.18 12.70
CA MET A 1 6.48 -15.36 11.75
C MET A 1 5.66 -14.09 11.79
N VAL A 2 5.28 -13.52 10.66
CA VAL A 2 4.45 -12.31 10.61
C VAL A 2 3.05 -12.66 11.09
N LYS A 3 2.48 -11.84 11.98
CA LYS A 3 1.11 -12.04 12.45
C LYS A 3 0.16 -11.40 11.44
N ILE A 4 -0.70 -12.21 10.83
CA ILE A 4 -1.67 -11.81 9.82
C ILE A 4 -3.07 -11.93 10.39
N HIS A 5 -3.81 -10.83 10.36
CA HIS A 5 -5.23 -10.75 10.72
C HIS A 5 -6.08 -10.71 9.46
N ARG A 6 -7.13 -11.51 9.39
CA ARG A 6 -8.10 -11.55 8.28
C ARG A 6 -9.37 -10.84 8.72
N LEU A 7 -9.82 -9.85 7.96
CA LEU A 7 -11.00 -9.06 8.28
C LEU A 7 -11.91 -8.96 7.06
N LYS A 8 -13.21 -9.01 7.29
CA LYS A 8 -14.24 -8.80 6.26
C LYS A 8 -14.97 -7.48 6.50
N GLY A 9 -15.20 -6.73 5.43
CA GLY A 9 -15.91 -5.46 5.44
C GLY A 9 -15.03 -4.28 5.83
N ASP A 10 -14.78 -4.10 7.10
CA ASP A 10 -14.07 -2.93 7.64
C ASP A 10 -13.13 -3.35 8.80
N ILE A 11 -12.23 -2.46 9.18
CA ILE A 11 -11.47 -2.57 10.42
C ILE A 11 -12.34 -2.13 11.61
N THR A 12 -12.05 -2.66 12.80
CA THR A 12 -12.76 -2.19 13.99
C THR A 12 -12.26 -0.80 14.44
N PRO A 13 -13.08 -0.01 15.19
CA PRO A 13 -12.62 1.26 15.78
C PRO A 13 -11.36 1.08 16.65
N LYS A 14 -11.24 -0.05 17.35
CA LYS A 14 -10.07 -0.40 18.17
C LYS A 14 -8.81 -0.54 17.30
N ILE A 15 -8.90 -1.24 16.17
CA ILE A 15 -7.79 -1.38 15.22
C ILE A 15 -7.45 -0.02 14.60
N ALA A 16 -8.44 0.74 14.13
CA ALA A 16 -8.21 2.07 13.56
C ALA A 16 -7.48 3.00 14.54
N SER A 17 -7.86 2.98 15.83
CA SER A 17 -7.25 3.80 16.88
C SER A 17 -5.88 3.31 17.36
N SER A 18 -5.50 2.07 17.06
CA SER A 18 -4.17 1.53 17.41
C SER A 18 -3.07 2.05 16.52
N PHE A 19 -3.38 2.41 15.27
CA PHE A 19 -2.38 2.97 14.35
C PHE A 19 -1.94 4.35 14.77
N LYS A 20 -0.62 4.53 14.88
CA LYS A 20 0.03 5.79 15.21
C LYS A 20 1.10 6.08 14.15
N GLY A 21 1.42 7.34 13.95
CA GLY A 21 2.50 7.75 13.05
C GLY A 21 2.29 7.34 11.60
N SER A 22 2.44 6.08 11.27
CA SER A 22 2.34 5.60 9.89
C SER A 22 1.74 4.20 9.75
N ILE A 23 1.20 3.93 8.56
CA ILE A 23 0.80 2.60 8.09
C ILE A 23 1.42 2.33 6.73
N ALA A 24 1.80 1.10 6.46
CA ALA A 24 2.06 0.61 5.12
C ALA A 24 0.76 0.09 4.50
N ILE A 25 0.54 0.35 3.20
CA ILE A 25 -0.69 -0.02 2.50
C ILE A 25 -0.39 -0.53 1.10
N ASP A 26 -1.14 -1.53 0.69
CA ASP A 26 -1.15 -2.10 -0.66
C ASP A 26 -2.56 -2.62 -0.97
N THR A 27 -2.86 -2.95 -2.24
CA THR A 27 -4.15 -3.50 -2.66
C THR A 27 -4.01 -4.61 -3.66
N GLU A 28 -4.98 -5.55 -3.64
CA GLU A 28 -5.18 -6.51 -4.71
C GLU A 28 -6.52 -6.26 -5.40
N ALA A 29 -6.56 -6.47 -6.70
CA ALA A 29 -7.76 -6.28 -7.51
C ALA A 29 -7.96 -7.46 -8.46
N THR A 30 -9.16 -7.59 -9.04
CA THR A 30 -9.47 -8.63 -10.02
C THR A 30 -8.78 -8.40 -11.36
N GLY A 31 -8.15 -7.25 -11.56
CA GLY A 31 -7.38 -6.88 -12.73
C GLY A 31 -6.97 -5.41 -12.68
N LEU A 32 -6.46 -4.87 -13.80
CA LEU A 32 -5.83 -3.56 -13.85
C LEU A 32 -6.72 -2.43 -14.39
N LYS A 33 -7.94 -2.76 -14.86
CA LYS A 33 -8.87 -1.78 -15.43
C LYS A 33 -9.91 -1.36 -14.39
N ILE A 34 -9.49 -0.53 -13.45
CA ILE A 34 -10.34 0.08 -12.44
C ILE A 34 -10.70 1.49 -12.90
N PRO A 35 -11.99 1.88 -12.82
CA PRO A 35 -13.15 1.13 -12.31
C PRO A 35 -13.96 0.39 -13.38
N GLU A 36 -13.58 0.46 -14.65
CA GLU A 36 -14.45 0.08 -15.77
C GLU A 36 -14.85 -1.40 -15.76
N ARG A 37 -13.91 -2.28 -15.41
CA ARG A 37 -14.12 -3.72 -15.42
C ARG A 37 -13.77 -4.40 -14.12
N ASP A 38 -12.68 -3.97 -13.51
CA ASP A 38 -12.05 -4.70 -12.43
C ASP A 38 -12.38 -4.09 -11.06
N LYS A 39 -12.39 -4.90 -10.01
CA LYS A 39 -12.84 -4.54 -8.67
C LYS A 39 -11.73 -4.65 -7.66
N LEU A 40 -11.73 -3.77 -6.67
CA LEU A 40 -10.91 -3.88 -5.47
C LEU A 40 -11.28 -5.15 -4.69
N SER A 41 -10.30 -5.99 -4.42
CA SER A 41 -10.49 -7.30 -3.80
C SER A 41 -9.99 -7.38 -2.38
N LEU A 42 -8.78 -6.92 -2.14
CA LEU A 42 -8.15 -6.92 -0.82
C LEU A 42 -7.45 -5.59 -0.57
N ILE A 43 -7.36 -5.25 0.70
CA ILE A 43 -6.59 -4.11 1.20
C ILE A 43 -5.66 -4.65 2.29
N GLN A 44 -4.36 -4.46 2.12
CA GLN A 44 -3.36 -4.82 3.10
C GLN A 44 -2.92 -3.59 3.88
N ILE A 45 -2.90 -3.69 5.20
CA ILE A 45 -2.35 -2.64 6.08
C ILE A 45 -1.36 -3.28 7.04
N CYS A 46 -0.19 -2.67 7.19
CA CYS A 46 0.78 -3.03 8.20
C CYS A 46 1.06 -1.83 9.10
N GLY A 47 0.91 -1.99 10.40
CA GLY A 47 1.29 -1.00 11.41
C GLY A 47 2.81 -0.95 11.64
N GLU A 48 3.26 0.02 12.42
CA GLU A 48 4.68 0.12 12.83
C GLU A 48 5.12 -1.05 13.74
N ASP A 49 4.16 -1.75 14.35
CA ASP A 49 4.35 -2.97 15.14
C ASP A 49 4.65 -4.22 14.30
N GLY A 50 4.48 -4.12 12.96
CA GLY A 50 4.69 -5.22 12.02
C GLY A 50 3.51 -6.20 11.93
N GLU A 51 2.39 -5.96 12.61
CA GLU A 51 1.16 -6.74 12.42
C GLU A 51 0.50 -6.37 11.09
N VAL A 52 0.08 -7.38 10.33
CA VAL A 52 -0.55 -7.20 9.02
C VAL A 52 -2.03 -7.49 9.11
N TYR A 53 -2.84 -6.59 8.58
CA TYR A 53 -4.28 -6.73 8.43
C TYR A 53 -4.61 -6.87 6.95
N ILE A 54 -5.22 -7.99 6.57
CA ILE A 54 -5.74 -8.23 5.23
C ILE A 54 -7.25 -8.09 5.30
N ILE A 55 -7.77 -7.07 4.64
CA ILE A 55 -9.18 -6.68 4.68
C ILE A 55 -9.80 -6.99 3.32
N GLN A 56 -10.85 -7.80 3.30
CA GLN A 56 -11.72 -7.97 2.15
C GLN A 56 -12.93 -7.06 2.30
N PRO A 57 -13.05 -5.98 1.50
CA PRO A 57 -14.21 -5.11 1.56
C PRO A 57 -15.48 -5.85 1.11
N ASP A 58 -16.63 -5.43 1.58
CA ASP A 58 -17.92 -5.90 1.04
C ASP A 58 -18.09 -5.34 -0.38
N ARG A 59 -17.94 -6.20 -1.37
CA ARG A 59 -17.97 -5.82 -2.79
C ARG A 59 -19.34 -5.38 -3.30
N ASN A 60 -20.40 -5.50 -2.49
CA ASN A 60 -21.73 -5.02 -2.86
C ASN A 60 -21.88 -3.52 -2.62
N ASN A 61 -21.21 -2.98 -1.62
CA ASN A 61 -21.38 -1.59 -1.21
C ASN A 61 -20.09 -0.85 -0.85
N TYR A 62 -18.97 -1.57 -0.64
CA TYR A 62 -17.68 -1.02 -0.22
C TYR A 62 -17.72 -0.11 1.01
N LYS A 63 -18.69 -0.36 1.91
CA LYS A 63 -18.88 0.47 3.10
C LYS A 63 -17.89 0.11 4.19
N ALA A 64 -16.90 0.98 4.43
CA ALA A 64 -15.82 0.77 5.40
C ALA A 64 -15.46 2.09 6.12
N PRO A 65 -16.36 2.63 6.98
CA PRO A 65 -16.19 3.97 7.55
C PRO A 65 -14.94 4.14 8.43
N ASN A 66 -14.49 3.09 9.15
CA ASN A 66 -13.29 3.17 9.97
C ASN A 66 -12.02 3.20 9.10
N LEU A 67 -12.00 2.42 8.03
CA LEU A 67 -10.91 2.42 7.06
C LEU A 67 -10.85 3.76 6.31
N VAL A 68 -12.00 4.30 5.88
CA VAL A 68 -12.09 5.64 5.27
C VAL A 68 -11.51 6.70 6.21
N SER A 69 -11.94 6.70 7.48
CA SER A 69 -11.42 7.64 8.49
C SER A 69 -9.89 7.52 8.66
N LEU A 70 -9.34 6.31 8.62
CA LEU A 70 -7.89 6.08 8.69
C LEU A 70 -7.17 6.62 7.44
N LEU A 71 -7.72 6.38 6.25
CA LEU A 71 -7.11 6.82 4.98
C LEU A 71 -7.11 8.35 4.84
N GLU A 72 -8.16 9.02 5.31
CA GLU A 72 -8.31 10.47 5.25
C GLU A 72 -7.56 11.21 6.37
N ASN A 73 -7.10 10.49 7.40
CA ASN A 73 -6.40 11.11 8.53
C ASN A 73 -5.03 11.65 8.12
N GLU A 74 -4.89 12.97 8.09
CA GLU A 74 -3.64 13.66 7.72
C GLU A 74 -2.49 13.42 8.74
N LYS A 75 -2.81 13.00 9.96
CA LYS A 75 -1.80 12.71 10.99
C LYS A 75 -1.15 11.34 10.83
N ILE A 76 -1.75 10.45 10.04
CA ILE A 76 -1.23 9.12 9.75
C ILE A 76 -0.62 9.12 8.35
N LEU A 77 0.67 8.82 8.24
CA LEU A 77 1.34 8.67 6.96
C LEU A 77 0.97 7.33 6.32
N LYS A 78 0.52 7.33 5.08
CA LYS A 78 0.28 6.10 4.28
C LYS A 78 1.49 5.86 3.39
N ILE A 79 2.19 4.76 3.63
CA ILE A 79 3.38 4.33 2.90
C ILE A 79 2.99 3.23 1.94
N GLY A 80 3.27 3.40 0.66
CA GLY A 80 3.03 2.35 -0.34
C GLY A 80 4.11 2.31 -1.40
N HIS A 81 4.00 1.36 -2.32
CA HIS A 81 4.92 1.23 -3.43
C HIS A 81 4.20 1.33 -4.76
N PHE A 82 4.37 2.46 -5.47
CA PHE A 82 3.66 2.76 -6.71
C PHE A 82 2.16 2.97 -6.49
N LEU A 83 1.84 3.82 -5.52
CA LEU A 83 0.50 4.09 -4.98
C LEU A 83 -0.54 4.60 -6.01
N ARG A 84 -0.15 4.94 -7.22
CA ARG A 84 -1.07 5.42 -8.26
C ARG A 84 -2.27 4.49 -8.43
N PHE A 85 -2.04 3.19 -8.54
CA PHE A 85 -3.09 2.20 -8.70
C PHE A 85 -3.92 2.04 -7.42
N ASP A 86 -3.23 1.84 -6.28
CA ASP A 86 -3.89 1.60 -4.99
C ASP A 86 -4.73 2.80 -4.56
N LYS A 87 -4.18 4.01 -4.70
CA LYS A 87 -4.89 5.25 -4.39
C LYS A 87 -6.14 5.40 -5.25
N ASN A 88 -6.05 5.17 -6.57
CA ASN A 88 -7.20 5.20 -7.46
C ASN A 88 -8.27 4.19 -7.03
N ALA A 89 -7.89 2.94 -6.78
CA ALA A 89 -8.81 1.89 -6.36
C ALA A 89 -9.50 2.23 -5.03
N LEU A 90 -8.72 2.60 -4.02
CA LEU A 90 -9.24 2.95 -2.69
C LEU A 90 -10.19 4.14 -2.75
N GLU A 91 -9.80 5.23 -3.41
CA GLU A 91 -10.63 6.44 -3.51
C GLU A 91 -11.91 6.20 -4.29
N TYR A 92 -11.83 5.43 -5.38
CA TYR A 92 -13.01 5.13 -6.19
C TYR A 92 -14.01 4.25 -5.43
N PHE A 93 -13.57 3.12 -4.88
CA PHE A 93 -14.47 2.14 -4.27
C PHE A 93 -14.92 2.55 -2.87
N LEU A 94 -14.03 3.08 -2.03
CA LEU A 94 -14.37 3.49 -0.67
C LEU A 94 -14.96 4.90 -0.58
N LYS A 95 -14.99 5.65 -1.69
CA LYS A 95 -15.47 7.05 -1.74
C LYS A 95 -14.77 7.97 -0.73
N CYS A 96 -13.46 7.87 -0.67
CA CYS A 96 -12.59 8.63 0.24
C CYS A 96 -11.54 9.44 -0.51
N LYS A 97 -10.77 10.25 0.20
CA LYS A 97 -9.55 10.90 -0.30
C LYS A 97 -8.37 10.51 0.58
N MET A 98 -7.49 9.65 0.07
CA MET A 98 -6.31 9.23 0.80
C MET A 98 -5.30 10.38 0.91
N LYS A 99 -4.98 10.77 2.14
CA LYS A 99 -4.13 11.92 2.44
C LYS A 99 -2.83 11.50 3.12
N ASN A 100 -1.83 12.40 3.08
CA ASN A 100 -0.52 12.19 3.70
C ASN A 100 0.13 10.88 3.27
N ILE A 101 0.65 10.86 2.06
CA ILE A 101 1.21 9.66 1.42
C ILE A 101 2.72 9.74 1.21
N PHE A 102 3.39 8.59 1.23
CA PHE A 102 4.77 8.40 0.85
C PHE A 102 4.87 7.23 -0.14
N ASP A 103 5.17 7.52 -1.38
CA ASP A 103 5.38 6.50 -2.42
C ASP A 103 6.86 6.12 -2.51
N THR A 104 7.17 4.88 -2.14
CA THR A 104 8.55 4.38 -2.12
C THR A 104 9.15 4.21 -3.51
N LYS A 105 8.35 3.98 -4.56
CA LYS A 105 8.83 3.92 -5.95
C LYS A 105 9.21 5.30 -6.46
N ILE A 106 8.38 6.32 -6.19
CA ILE A 106 8.70 7.71 -6.53
C ILE A 106 9.95 8.15 -5.77
N ALA A 107 10.02 7.93 -4.46
CA ALA A 107 11.19 8.25 -3.65
C ALA A 107 12.46 7.58 -4.21
N SER A 108 12.37 6.28 -4.53
CA SER A 108 13.48 5.52 -5.13
C SER A 108 13.95 6.14 -6.45
N LYS A 109 13.03 6.50 -7.35
CA LYS A 109 13.38 7.15 -8.62
C LYS A 109 14.05 8.51 -8.43
N VAL A 110 13.63 9.25 -7.42
CA VAL A 110 14.20 10.58 -7.11
C VAL A 110 15.64 10.47 -6.59
N VAL A 111 15.97 9.46 -5.75
CA VAL A 111 17.28 9.39 -5.08
C VAL A 111 18.22 8.31 -5.57
N ARG A 112 17.71 7.20 -6.12
CA ARG A 112 18.55 6.08 -6.60
C ARG A 112 18.83 6.22 -8.10
N THR A 113 19.46 7.32 -8.50
CA THR A 113 19.75 7.65 -9.91
C THR A 113 20.84 6.78 -10.54
N TYR A 114 21.48 5.91 -9.77
CA TYR A 114 22.52 4.97 -10.21
C TYR A 114 21.95 3.65 -10.75
N THR A 115 20.62 3.45 -10.75
CA THR A 115 19.99 2.22 -11.18
C THR A 115 18.58 2.49 -11.71
N ASP A 116 18.10 1.61 -12.60
CA ASP A 116 16.70 1.56 -13.07
C ASP A 116 15.82 0.58 -12.28
N GLN A 117 16.41 -0.09 -11.27
CA GLN A 117 15.72 -1.11 -10.48
C GLN A 117 14.96 -0.49 -9.29
N HIS A 118 13.76 0.04 -9.57
CA HIS A 118 12.90 0.70 -8.58
C HIS A 118 11.71 -0.15 -8.13
N GLY A 119 11.65 -1.44 -8.51
CA GLY A 119 10.59 -2.35 -8.07
C GLY A 119 10.71 -2.72 -6.60
N LEU A 120 9.56 -3.06 -5.96
CA LEU A 120 9.53 -3.41 -4.53
C LEU A 120 10.51 -4.55 -4.18
N LYS A 121 10.55 -5.60 -5.02
CA LYS A 121 11.50 -6.72 -4.84
C LYS A 121 12.94 -6.25 -4.73
N ASN A 122 13.34 -5.29 -5.57
CA ASN A 122 14.71 -4.76 -5.57
C ASN A 122 14.99 -3.91 -4.31
N LEU A 123 14.01 -3.11 -3.87
CA LEU A 123 14.14 -2.31 -2.65
C LEU A 123 14.19 -3.20 -1.40
N VAL A 124 13.38 -4.25 -1.35
CA VAL A 124 13.41 -5.23 -0.25
C VAL A 124 14.74 -5.95 -0.20
N PHE A 125 15.28 -6.37 -1.35
CA PHE A 125 16.59 -7.00 -1.41
C PHE A 125 17.69 -6.04 -0.91
N GLU A 126 17.73 -4.81 -1.44
CA GLU A 126 18.78 -3.83 -1.13
C GLU A 126 18.72 -3.35 0.33
N PHE A 127 17.54 -2.99 0.82
CA PHE A 127 17.41 -2.37 2.14
C PHE A 127 17.09 -3.34 3.28
N CYS A 128 16.55 -4.51 2.96
CA CYS A 128 16.13 -5.48 3.96
C CYS A 128 16.91 -6.80 3.92
N ASN A 129 17.72 -7.03 2.87
CA ASN A 129 18.42 -8.30 2.61
C ASN A 129 17.46 -9.50 2.63
N LYS A 130 16.31 -9.33 1.97
CA LYS A 130 15.27 -10.35 1.83
C LYS A 130 14.88 -10.50 0.36
N ASN A 131 14.41 -11.69 0.01
CA ASN A 131 13.85 -11.98 -1.31
C ASN A 131 12.33 -12.05 -1.22
N LEU A 132 11.63 -11.21 -2.00
CA LEU A 132 10.17 -11.34 -2.19
C LEU A 132 9.86 -12.39 -3.23
N ASP A 133 8.95 -13.29 -2.89
CA ASP A 133 8.36 -14.22 -3.85
C ASP A 133 7.20 -13.53 -4.59
N LYS A 134 7.35 -13.32 -5.89
CA LYS A 134 6.35 -12.65 -6.73
C LYS A 134 5.45 -13.61 -7.51
N ARG A 135 5.53 -14.93 -7.27
CA ARG A 135 4.76 -15.94 -8.02
C ARG A 135 3.25 -15.83 -7.83
N GLN A 136 2.79 -15.25 -6.73
CA GLN A 136 1.35 -15.09 -6.45
C GLN A 136 0.73 -13.79 -6.99
N GLY A 137 1.50 -12.88 -7.59
CA GLY A 137 1.01 -11.58 -8.08
C GLY A 137 -0.08 -11.67 -9.16
N SER A 138 -0.15 -12.78 -9.90
CA SER A 138 -1.21 -13.07 -10.88
C SER A 138 -2.26 -14.07 -10.37
N SER A 139 -2.38 -14.24 -9.06
CA SER A 139 -3.36 -15.12 -8.44
C SER A 139 -4.81 -14.64 -8.69
N ASP A 140 -5.74 -15.57 -8.57
CA ASP A 140 -7.16 -15.23 -8.56
C ASP A 140 -7.54 -14.55 -7.22
N TRP A 141 -7.61 -13.23 -7.25
CA TRP A 141 -8.01 -12.40 -6.11
C TRP A 141 -9.53 -12.22 -6.02
N ASN A 142 -10.32 -12.85 -6.90
CA ASN A 142 -11.78 -12.78 -6.85
C ASN A 142 -12.41 -13.70 -5.78
N LYS A 143 -11.62 -14.57 -5.18
CA LYS A 143 -12.04 -15.52 -4.14
C LYS A 143 -12.47 -14.84 -2.85
N ASP A 144 -13.25 -15.56 -2.04
CA ASP A 144 -13.51 -15.15 -0.65
C ASP A 144 -12.22 -15.23 0.18
N LEU A 145 -12.11 -14.36 1.18
CA LEU A 145 -10.93 -14.28 2.06
C LEU A 145 -10.61 -15.63 2.73
N ASP A 146 -11.65 -16.42 3.04
CA ASP A 146 -11.48 -17.71 3.71
C ASP A 146 -10.99 -18.81 2.74
N GLU A 147 -11.11 -18.58 1.43
CA GLU A 147 -10.63 -19.49 0.38
C GLU A 147 -9.19 -19.19 -0.08
N LEU A 148 -8.62 -18.08 0.39
CA LEU A 148 -7.25 -17.74 0.04
C LEU A 148 -6.26 -18.67 0.74
N THR A 149 -5.27 -19.14 -0.04
CA THR A 149 -4.20 -19.97 0.48
C THR A 149 -3.23 -19.19 1.35
N ASP A 150 -2.53 -19.88 2.26
CA ASP A 150 -1.48 -19.26 3.08
C ASP A 150 -0.41 -18.57 2.21
N LYS A 151 -0.06 -19.14 1.06
CA LYS A 151 0.88 -18.52 0.10
C LYS A 151 0.38 -17.20 -0.47
N GLN A 152 -0.92 -17.09 -0.76
CA GLN A 152 -1.52 -15.82 -1.21
C GLN A 152 -1.51 -14.79 -0.09
N LEU A 153 -1.84 -15.19 1.14
CA LEU A 153 -1.81 -14.30 2.30
C LEU A 153 -0.38 -13.83 2.65
N GLU A 154 0.59 -14.75 2.59
CA GLU A 154 2.01 -14.41 2.77
C GLU A 154 2.52 -13.46 1.69
N TYR A 155 2.09 -13.66 0.44
CA TYR A 155 2.39 -12.75 -0.65
C TYR A 155 1.84 -11.35 -0.38
N ALA A 156 0.54 -11.23 -0.11
CA ALA A 156 -0.13 -9.98 0.17
C ALA A 156 0.49 -9.26 1.39
N ALA A 157 0.83 -10.00 2.45
CA ALA A 157 1.56 -9.45 3.60
C ALA A 157 2.97 -8.98 3.21
N GLY A 158 3.65 -9.71 2.31
CA GLY A 158 4.99 -9.38 1.82
C GLY A 158 5.10 -8.01 1.16
N ASP A 159 4.02 -7.53 0.55
CA ASP A 159 4.00 -6.25 -0.14
C ASP A 159 3.92 -5.05 0.83
N VAL A 160 3.61 -5.24 2.11
CA VAL A 160 3.52 -4.16 3.11
C VAL A 160 4.54 -4.24 4.25
N ILE A 161 4.98 -5.42 4.69
CA ILE A 161 5.80 -5.59 5.91
C ILE A 161 7.16 -4.89 5.87
N TYR A 162 7.72 -4.64 4.70
CA TYR A 162 9.03 -4.01 4.54
C TYR A 162 8.97 -2.51 4.27
N LEU A 163 7.79 -1.95 4.01
CA LEU A 163 7.65 -0.58 3.52
C LEU A 163 8.10 0.48 4.53
N HIS A 164 7.88 0.28 5.83
CA HIS A 164 8.37 1.20 6.87
C HIS A 164 9.90 1.30 6.85
N LYS A 165 10.60 0.17 6.76
CA LYS A 165 12.07 0.14 6.69
C LYS A 165 12.58 0.77 5.40
N ILE A 166 11.96 0.46 4.27
CA ILE A 166 12.30 1.03 2.96
C ILE A 166 12.10 2.55 2.99
N LYS A 167 10.94 3.02 3.49
CA LYS A 167 10.64 4.45 3.66
C LYS A 167 11.73 5.16 4.46
N ALA A 168 12.11 4.60 5.60
CA ALA A 168 13.13 5.20 6.46
C ALA A 168 14.50 5.35 5.75
N GLN A 169 14.91 4.38 4.94
CA GLN A 169 16.16 4.45 4.17
C GLN A 169 16.06 5.49 3.04
N LEU A 170 14.96 5.45 2.27
CA LEU A 170 14.75 6.40 1.17
C LEU A 170 14.64 7.84 1.66
N GLU A 171 13.99 8.06 2.81
CA GLU A 171 13.88 9.39 3.43
C GLU A 171 15.26 9.96 3.83
N LYS A 172 16.13 9.13 4.44
CA LYS A 172 17.52 9.51 4.72
C LYS A 172 18.27 9.89 3.45
N MET A 173 18.07 9.15 2.37
CA MET A 173 18.69 9.46 1.07
C MET A 173 18.12 10.78 0.49
N LEU A 174 16.79 11.00 0.55
CA LEU A 174 16.15 12.25 0.10
C LEU A 174 16.72 13.48 0.82
N VAL A 175 16.93 13.37 2.14
CA VAL A 175 17.52 14.44 2.95
C VAL A 175 18.99 14.66 2.57
N ARG A 176 19.80 13.60 2.51
CA ARG A 176 21.23 13.65 2.17
C ARG A 176 21.46 14.30 0.81
N GLU A 177 20.68 13.89 -0.20
CA GLU A 177 20.80 14.40 -1.58
C GLU A 177 20.07 15.74 -1.80
N LYS A 178 19.46 16.31 -0.74
CA LYS A 178 18.67 17.57 -0.81
C LYS A 178 17.53 17.51 -1.86
N ARG A 179 16.89 16.34 -1.99
CA ARG A 179 15.83 16.08 -2.99
C ARG A 179 14.43 15.92 -2.39
N MET A 180 14.25 16.22 -1.11
CA MET A 180 12.94 16.12 -0.44
C MET A 180 11.89 17.02 -1.09
N ASP A 181 12.25 18.22 -1.52
CA ASP A 181 11.32 19.14 -2.19
C ASP A 181 10.87 18.59 -3.55
N LEU A 182 11.80 18.06 -4.34
CA LEU A 182 11.48 17.40 -5.60
C LEU A 182 10.53 16.21 -5.38
N PHE A 183 10.80 15.39 -4.37
CA PHE A 183 9.91 14.29 -3.99
C PHE A 183 8.50 14.77 -3.65
N LYS A 184 8.37 15.80 -2.80
CA LYS A 184 7.07 16.39 -2.44
C LYS A 184 6.28 16.89 -3.65
N ARG A 185 6.94 17.53 -4.61
CA ARG A 185 6.31 17.97 -5.87
C ARG A 185 5.85 16.79 -6.71
N CYS A 186 6.60 15.69 -6.76
CA CYS A 186 6.16 14.46 -7.44
C CYS A 186 4.93 13.85 -6.76
N ILE A 187 4.88 13.86 -5.43
CA ILE A 187 3.71 13.38 -4.66
C ILE A 187 2.49 14.26 -4.90
N SER A 188 2.64 15.58 -4.92
CA SER A 188 1.51 16.50 -5.18
C SER A 188 0.93 16.34 -6.60
N PHE A 189 1.71 15.86 -7.55
CA PHE A 189 1.24 15.57 -8.91
C PHE A 189 0.46 14.25 -9.03
N LEU A 190 0.51 13.39 -8.02
CA LEU A 190 -0.05 12.03 -8.12
C LEU A 190 -1.56 12.04 -8.36
N ASP A 191 -2.32 12.96 -7.73
CA ASP A 191 -3.76 13.09 -7.97
C ASP A 191 -4.05 13.45 -9.42
N THR A 192 -3.37 14.46 -9.97
CA THR A 192 -3.48 14.81 -11.39
C THR A 192 -3.08 13.65 -12.30
N ARG A 193 -2.06 12.88 -11.91
CA ARG A 193 -1.63 11.71 -12.69
C ARG A 193 -2.68 10.60 -12.72
N ILE A 194 -3.43 10.42 -11.64
CA ILE A 194 -4.57 9.47 -11.57
C ILE A 194 -5.72 9.93 -12.47
N GLU A 195 -6.01 11.24 -12.48
CA GLU A 195 -7.06 11.80 -13.36
C GLU A 195 -6.75 11.64 -14.86
N LEU A 196 -5.48 11.47 -15.22
CA LEU A 196 -5.05 11.24 -16.61
C LEU A 196 -5.18 9.77 -17.05
N ASP A 197 -5.47 8.86 -16.15
CA ASP A 197 -5.63 7.43 -16.42
C ASP A 197 -7.03 7.08 -16.84
#